data_8080a9bb8b0392c49cce329125014388
#
_entry.id   8080a9bb8b0392c49cce329125014388
#
_cell.length_a   1.000
_cell.length_b   1.000
_cell.length_c   1.000
_cell.angle_alpha   90.00
_cell.angle_beta   90.00
_cell.angle_gamma   90.00
#
_symmetry.space_group_name_H-M   'P 1'
#
loop_
_entity.id
_entity.type
_entity.pdbx_description
1 polymer ?
#
loop_
_entity_poly.entity_id
_entity_poly.type
_entity_poly.pdbx_seq_one_letter_code
_entity_poly.pdbx_strand_id
1 'polypeptide(L)' 'MLQDVRFMQTFTLKGDFIQLIQLLKVMNWVENGAIAQYVVEEGLVKYNGQVDYRKRLKVKVGDLVEFDGQKVKVV' A
#
# COMPACT_ATOMS: atom_id res chain seq x y z
N MET A 1 3.57 -24.74 1.24
CA MET A 1 3.54 -24.13 0.90
C MET A 1 4.09 -23.12 0.67
N LEU A 2 4.17 -22.81 0.26
CA LEU A 2 4.61 -21.97 0.02
C LEU A 2 4.36 -20.93 0.14
N GLN A 3 4.53 -20.49 0.58
CA GLN A 3 4.26 -19.58 0.89
C GLN A 3 4.19 -18.50 0.29
N ASP A 4 4.15 -18.06 0.19
CA ASP A 4 3.54 -16.91 -0.28
C ASP A 4 4.39 -15.71 -0.26
N VAL A 5 5.68 -15.92 -0.32
CA VAL A 5 6.62 -14.81 -0.36
C VAL A 5 6.43 -13.95 -1.60
N ARG A 6 5.85 -14.53 -2.64
CA ARG A 6 5.60 -13.75 -3.86
C ARG A 6 4.56 -12.66 -3.68
N PHE A 7 3.78 -12.70 -2.58
CA PHE A 7 2.82 -11.66 -2.28
C PHE A 7 3.39 -10.60 -1.35
N MET A 8 4.58 -10.83 -0.82
CA MET A 8 5.28 -9.85 0.00
C MET A 8 6.30 -9.14 -0.87
N GLN A 9 6.05 -7.88 -1.13
CA GLN A 9 6.91 -7.06 -1.97
C GLN A 9 7.59 -6.01 -1.12
N THR A 10 8.61 -5.38 -1.66
CA THR A 10 9.23 -4.24 -1.01
C THR A 10 9.18 -3.03 -1.93
N PHE A 11 9.13 -1.87 -1.32
CA PHE A 11 9.22 -0.61 -2.04
C PHE A 11 10.29 0.23 -1.37
N THR A 12 11.32 0.60 -2.12
CA THR A 12 12.40 1.42 -1.60
C THR A 12 11.98 2.88 -1.66
N LEU A 13 11.76 3.47 -0.50
CA LEU A 13 11.32 4.84 -0.40
C LEU A 13 12.49 5.78 -0.57
N LYS A 14 12.29 6.80 -1.40
CA LYS A 14 13.23 7.90 -1.53
C LYS A 14 12.55 9.13 -0.94
N GLY A 15 13.20 9.74 0.04
CA GLY A 15 12.59 10.85 0.75
C GLY A 15 11.94 10.37 2.04
N ASP A 16 11.10 11.21 2.63
CA ASP A 16 10.60 10.98 3.98
C ASP A 16 9.34 10.12 4.02
N PHE A 17 8.54 10.15 2.97
CA PHE A 17 7.29 9.41 2.94
C PHE A 17 6.79 9.30 1.51
N ILE A 18 5.79 8.43 1.33
CA ILE A 18 5.00 8.38 0.11
C ILE A 18 3.53 8.36 0.54
N GLN A 19 2.68 9.08 -0.17
CA GLN A 19 1.26 9.06 0.15
C GLN A 19 0.67 7.70 -0.19
N LEU A 20 -0.30 7.26 0.62
CA LEU A 20 -0.88 5.93 0.47
C LEU A 20 -1.41 5.68 -0.94
N ILE A 21 -2.19 6.62 -1.49
CA ILE A 21 -2.73 6.42 -2.83
C ILE A 21 -1.62 6.36 -3.89
N GLN A 22 -0.55 7.10 -3.68
CA GLN A 22 0.58 7.07 -4.62
C GLN A 22 1.29 5.72 -4.56
N LEU A 23 1.45 5.16 -3.37
CA LEU A 23 2.06 3.85 -3.22
C LEU A 23 1.27 2.79 -3.97
N LEU A 24 -0.06 2.82 -3.85
CA LEU A 24 -0.92 1.85 -4.55
C LEU A 24 -0.71 1.92 -6.06
N LYS A 25 -0.52 3.13 -6.59
CA LYS A 25 -0.29 3.31 -8.02
C LYS A 25 1.08 2.80 -8.45
N VAL A 26 2.14 3.16 -7.71
CA VAL A 26 3.49 2.76 -8.13
C VAL A 26 3.69 1.26 -8.00
N MET A 27 2.94 0.60 -7.12
CA MET A 27 2.98 -0.85 -7.01
C MET A 27 2.17 -1.54 -8.12
N ASN A 28 1.50 -0.76 -8.96
CA ASN A 28 0.60 -1.30 -9.99
C ASN A 28 -0.54 -2.13 -9.41
N TRP A 29 -0.93 -1.83 -8.20
CA TRP A 29 -2.07 -2.50 -7.57
C TRP A 29 -3.39 -1.91 -8.03
N VAL A 30 -3.36 -0.67 -8.51
CA VAL A 30 -4.51 0.01 -9.10
C VAL A 30 -4.03 0.76 -10.33
N GLU A 31 -4.94 1.08 -11.24
CA GLU A 31 -4.60 1.66 -12.52
C GLU A 31 -4.34 3.16 -12.46
N ASN A 32 -5.01 3.85 -11.55
CA ASN A 32 -4.92 5.31 -11.53
C ASN A 32 -5.31 5.85 -10.17
N GLY A 33 -5.20 7.17 -10.03
CA GLY A 33 -5.47 7.83 -8.75
C GLY A 33 -6.93 7.74 -8.31
N ALA A 34 -7.87 7.76 -9.24
CA ALA A 34 -9.28 7.67 -8.88
C ALA A 34 -9.59 6.31 -8.26
N ILE A 35 -9.05 5.24 -8.83
CA ILE A 35 -9.24 3.91 -8.27
C ILE A 35 -8.52 3.79 -6.94
N ALA A 36 -7.32 4.37 -6.82
CA ALA A 36 -6.60 4.38 -5.55
C ALA A 36 -7.44 5.01 -4.44
N GLN A 37 -8.05 6.16 -4.73
CA GLN A 37 -8.91 6.83 -3.75
C GLN A 37 -10.11 5.97 -3.40
N TYR A 38 -10.72 5.36 -4.40
CA TYR A 38 -11.90 4.53 -4.20
C TYR A 38 -11.60 3.37 -3.25
N VAL A 39 -10.53 2.62 -3.50
CA VAL A 39 -10.25 1.43 -2.68
C VAL A 39 -9.88 1.81 -1.24
N VAL A 40 -9.23 2.95 -1.05
CA VAL A 40 -8.94 3.41 0.30
C VAL A 40 -10.23 3.80 1.02
N GLU A 41 -11.11 4.54 0.32
CA GLU A 41 -12.37 5.00 0.92
C GLU A 41 -13.31 3.85 1.23
N GLU A 42 -13.22 2.75 0.47
CA GLU A 42 -14.04 1.57 0.69
C GLU A 42 -13.50 0.65 1.79
N GLY A 43 -12.38 1.01 2.39
CA GLY A 43 -11.83 0.21 3.48
C GLY A 43 -11.15 -1.06 3.01
N LEU A 44 -10.64 -1.07 1.79
CA LEU A 44 -10.01 -2.26 1.21
C LEU A 44 -8.51 -2.31 1.43
N VAL A 45 -7.94 -1.28 2.05
CA VAL A 45 -6.50 -1.16 2.23
C VAL A 45 -6.19 -1.20 3.73
N LYS A 46 -5.18 -1.97 4.09
CA LYS A 46 -4.71 -2.05 5.47
C LYS A 46 -3.34 -1.40 5.59
N TYR A 47 -3.17 -0.67 6.66
CA TYR A 47 -1.92 0.01 6.99
C TYR A 47 -1.48 -0.52 8.35
N ASN A 48 -0.32 -1.20 8.35
CA ASN A 48 0.21 -1.81 9.57
C ASN A 48 -0.84 -2.70 10.26
N GLY A 49 -1.57 -3.47 9.45
CA GLY A 49 -2.50 -4.47 9.95
C GLY A 49 -3.92 -4.00 10.20
N GLN A 50 -4.21 -2.71 10.00
CA GLN A 50 -5.53 -2.17 10.25
C GLN A 50 -6.05 -1.40 9.04
N VAL A 51 -7.35 -1.49 8.78
CA VAL A 51 -7.97 -0.71 7.71
C VAL A 51 -7.74 0.77 7.98
N ASP A 52 -7.34 1.50 6.95
CA ASP A 52 -7.11 2.92 7.05
C ASP A 52 -7.80 3.61 5.87
N TYR A 53 -8.56 4.66 6.17
CA TYR A 53 -9.36 5.36 5.18
C TYR A 53 -8.72 6.65 4.69
N ARG A 54 -7.50 6.95 5.14
CA ARG A 54 -6.85 8.23 4.83
C ARG A 54 -6.09 8.13 3.52
N LYS A 55 -6.63 8.72 2.49
CA LYS A 55 -6.04 8.65 1.15
C LYS A 55 -4.62 9.20 1.09
N ARG A 56 -4.37 10.25 1.83
CA ARG A 56 -3.09 10.95 1.79
C ARG A 56 -2.22 10.62 3.00
N LEU A 57 -2.48 9.49 3.62
CA LEU A 57 -1.66 9.01 4.72
C LEU A 57 -0.21 8.94 4.28
N LYS A 58 0.68 9.45 5.12
CA LYS A 58 2.12 9.44 4.86
C LYS A 58 2.69 8.10 5.29
N VAL A 59 3.04 7.28 4.30
CA VAL A 59 3.62 5.96 4.53
C VAL A 59 5.14 6.12 4.56
N LYS A 60 5.77 5.49 5.54
CA LYS A 60 7.20 5.68 5.84
C LYS A 60 7.94 4.35 5.85
N VAL A 61 9.25 4.44 5.85
CA VAL A 61 10.10 3.24 5.99
C VAL A 61 9.67 2.47 7.23
N GLY A 62 9.52 1.16 7.07
CA GLY A 62 9.09 0.28 8.13
C GLY A 62 7.61 -0.04 8.10
N ASP A 63 6.82 0.71 7.35
CA ASP A 63 5.38 0.49 7.29
C ASP A 63 5.04 -0.65 6.34
N LEU A 64 3.92 -1.31 6.62
CA LEU A 64 3.40 -2.41 5.82
C LEU A 64 2.03 -2.01 5.29
N VAL A 65 1.83 -2.16 3.98
CA VAL A 65 0.55 -1.86 3.35
C VAL A 65 0.04 -3.11 2.64
N GLU A 66 -1.25 -3.39 2.78
CA GLU A 66 -1.89 -4.57 2.21
C GLU A 66 -3.11 -4.18 1.41
N PHE A 67 -3.28 -4.82 0.28
CA PHE A 67 -4.44 -4.64 -0.57
C PHE A 67 -4.61 -5.87 -1.44
N ASP A 68 -5.82 -6.41 -1.48
CA ASP A 68 -6.20 -7.51 -2.38
C ASP A 68 -5.25 -8.69 -2.27
N GLY A 69 -4.92 -9.09 -1.05
CA GLY A 69 -4.06 -10.24 -0.81
C GLY A 69 -2.58 -10.01 -1.04
N GLN A 70 -2.20 -8.80 -1.42
CA GLN A 70 -0.81 -8.44 -1.63
C GLN A 70 -0.31 -7.57 -0.49
N LYS A 71 0.98 -7.64 -0.21
CA LYS A 71 1.61 -6.87 0.85
C LYS A 71 2.87 -6.21 0.34
N VAL A 72 3.11 -4.99 0.79
CA VAL A 72 4.36 -4.29 0.49
C VAL A 72 4.95 -3.73 1.77
N LYS A 73 6.24 -3.97 1.97
CA LYS A 73 6.99 -3.41 3.06
C LYS A 73 7.81 -2.24 2.52
N VAL A 74 7.69 -1.09 3.13
CA VAL A 74 8.47 0.09 2.71
C VAL A 74 9.83 0.02 3.38
N VAL A 75 10.87 0.12 2.57
CA VAL A 75 12.26 0.00 3.05
C VAL A 75 13.09 1.17 2.61
#